data_57850dd8a4177e7b937a53d850090e41
#
_entry.id   57850dd8a4177e7b937a53d850090e41
#
_cell.length_a   1.000
_cell.length_b   1.000
_cell.length_c   1.000
_cell.angle_alpha   90.00
_cell.angle_beta   90.00
_cell.angle_gamma   90.00
#
_symmetry.space_group_name_H-M   'P 1'
#
loop_
_entity.id
_entity.type
_entity.pdbx_description
1 polymer ?
#
loop_
_entity_poly.entity_id
_entity_poly.type
_entity_poly.pdbx_seq_one_letter_code
_entity_poly.pdbx_strand_id
1 'polypeptide(L)'
;MKSWRAVAVVLALAAEGFLVSCDAGGDGAPGADVTGPAVPSGGGSPGGATGGSSPHSYEISGAKALDVRNENGSVRITVGSGPMSVTETLEYGAVKPATRHQVEGGTLRLVGSGCGNSRPCKVDYVVRVPPATPVTVRVDNGEVEADGVTGSVDLGTGNGGVTGSALGARRASLTSGNGTVEATFAVAPQEVTATAGNGMVTVTVPPGTAYDVRARTGVGMRQVSVPTDPSSSRRITATTENGMVTVQTG
;
A
#
# COMPACT_ATOMS: atom_id res chain seq x y z
N MET A 1 -27.93 -30.23 25.05
CA MET A 1 -26.82 -31.18 25.15
C MET A 1 -26.50 -31.67 23.74
N LYS A 2 -25.49 -31.11 23.11
CA LYS A 2 -24.90 -31.62 21.85
C LYS A 2 -23.37 -31.52 21.96
N SER A 3 -22.74 -32.68 21.94
CA SER A 3 -21.34 -32.94 22.17
C SER A 3 -20.46 -32.45 21.03
N TRP A 4 -19.42 -31.72 21.35
CA TRP A 4 -18.33 -31.39 20.44
C TRP A 4 -17.32 -32.54 20.41
N ARG A 5 -17.06 -33.07 19.23
CA ARG A 5 -15.96 -34.01 18.99
C ARG A 5 -14.74 -33.20 18.53
N ALA A 6 -13.70 -33.26 19.33
CA ALA A 6 -12.37 -32.76 18.98
C ALA A 6 -11.71 -33.76 18.01
N VAL A 7 -11.21 -33.25 16.88
CA VAL A 7 -10.34 -34.01 15.98
C VAL A 7 -8.90 -33.55 16.24
N ALA A 8 -8.11 -34.45 16.79
CA ALA A 8 -6.69 -34.28 16.95
C ALA A 8 -5.97 -34.67 15.63
N VAL A 9 -5.20 -33.75 15.05
CA VAL A 9 -4.30 -34.04 13.93
C VAL A 9 -2.89 -34.23 14.50
N VAL A 10 -2.37 -35.44 14.33
CA VAL A 10 -0.99 -35.83 14.69
C VAL A 10 -0.08 -35.43 13.54
N LEU A 11 0.89 -34.57 13.79
CA LEU A 11 1.98 -34.24 12.88
C LEU A 11 3.14 -35.22 13.14
N ALA A 12 3.50 -36.03 12.15
CA ALA A 12 4.72 -36.82 12.14
C ALA A 12 5.89 -35.98 11.58
N LEU A 13 6.94 -35.76 12.37
CA LEU A 13 8.20 -35.24 11.92
C LEU A 13 9.06 -36.39 11.35
N ALA A 14 9.46 -36.30 10.09
CA ALA A 14 10.55 -37.09 9.54
C ALA A 14 11.80 -36.18 9.47
N ALA A 15 12.82 -36.52 10.23
CA ALA A 15 14.16 -35.92 10.16
C ALA A 15 15.04 -36.83 9.28
N GLU A 16 15.50 -36.31 8.15
CA GLU A 16 16.57 -36.95 7.36
C GLU A 16 17.84 -36.11 7.48
N GLY A 17 18.83 -36.72 8.15
CA GLY A 17 20.16 -36.17 8.30
C GLY A 17 21.03 -36.48 7.06
N PHE A 18 21.69 -35.47 6.53
CA PHE A 18 22.79 -35.63 5.58
C PHE A 18 24.12 -35.38 6.28
N LEU A 19 24.93 -36.44 6.40
CA LEU A 19 26.31 -36.38 6.79
C LEU A 19 27.14 -36.05 5.55
N VAL A 20 27.92 -34.96 5.57
CA VAL A 20 28.98 -34.69 4.60
C VAL A 20 30.31 -34.96 5.25
N SER A 21 31.02 -35.92 4.72
CA SER A 21 32.37 -36.36 5.09
C SER A 21 33.41 -35.33 4.65
N CYS A 22 34.31 -34.97 5.58
CA CYS A 22 35.56 -34.28 5.26
C CYS A 22 36.59 -35.33 4.82
N ASP A 23 37.21 -35.14 3.68
CA ASP A 23 38.43 -35.89 3.27
C ASP A 23 39.61 -34.91 3.26
N ALA A 24 40.64 -35.24 3.96
CA ALA A 24 41.89 -34.54 4.06
C ALA A 24 43.02 -35.38 3.46
N GLY A 25 43.89 -34.80 2.68
CA GLY A 25 45.14 -35.35 2.19
C GLY A 25 45.53 -34.68 0.86
N GLY A 26 46.69 -34.23 0.68
CA GLY A 26 48.02 -34.43 1.13
C GLY A 26 49.03 -33.59 0.35
N ASP A 27 50.16 -33.50 0.92
CA ASP A 27 51.42 -32.85 0.66
C ASP A 27 51.95 -32.62 -0.77
N GLY A 28 52.72 -31.53 -0.97
CA GLY A 28 53.70 -31.41 -2.05
C GLY A 28 54.14 -29.98 -2.37
N ALA A 29 55.27 -29.57 -1.74
CA ALA A 29 56.09 -28.44 -2.20
C ALA A 29 57.22 -28.97 -3.14
N PRO A 30 58.12 -28.17 -3.76
CA PRO A 30 58.22 -26.70 -3.92
C PRO A 30 58.59 -26.22 -5.34
N GLY A 31 58.54 -24.90 -5.56
CA GLY A 31 59.46 -24.19 -6.45
C GLY A 31 58.90 -23.62 -7.74
N ALA A 32 58.83 -22.31 -7.82
CA ALA A 32 59.45 -21.46 -8.83
C ALA A 32 59.03 -20.01 -8.66
N ASP A 33 59.98 -19.18 -8.41
CA ASP A 33 59.98 -17.74 -8.43
C ASP A 33 59.63 -17.22 -9.83
N VAL A 34 58.53 -16.42 -9.97
CA VAL A 34 58.28 -15.65 -11.18
C VAL A 34 57.85 -14.23 -10.73
N THR A 35 58.81 -13.34 -10.76
CA THR A 35 58.59 -11.89 -10.68
C THR A 35 57.79 -11.41 -11.88
N GLY A 36 56.49 -11.12 -11.67
CA GLY A 36 55.60 -10.44 -12.63
C GLY A 36 55.20 -9.07 -12.03
N PRO A 37 54.99 -8.03 -12.87
CA PRO A 37 54.79 -6.66 -12.43
C PRO A 37 53.45 -6.51 -11.67
N ALA A 38 53.48 -5.71 -10.62
CA ALA A 38 52.36 -5.34 -9.77
C ALA A 38 51.16 -4.82 -10.58
N VAL A 39 50.04 -5.50 -10.48
CA VAL A 39 48.74 -5.04 -10.96
C VAL A 39 48.22 -4.06 -9.92
N PRO A 40 47.78 -2.84 -10.30
CA PRO A 40 47.21 -1.91 -9.34
C PRO A 40 45.91 -2.52 -8.78
N SER A 41 45.86 -2.67 -7.48
CA SER A 41 44.66 -3.00 -6.73
C SER A 41 43.62 -1.91 -6.95
N GLY A 42 42.74 -2.08 -7.91
CA GLY A 42 41.51 -1.33 -8.02
C GLY A 42 40.65 -1.62 -6.79
N GLY A 43 40.63 -0.69 -5.83
CA GLY A 43 39.70 -0.69 -4.73
C GLY A 43 38.28 -0.53 -5.29
N GLY A 44 37.62 -1.65 -5.62
CA GLY A 44 36.20 -1.69 -5.83
C GLY A 44 35.55 -1.47 -4.47
N SER A 45 34.97 -0.30 -4.26
CA SER A 45 33.98 -0.12 -3.19
C SER A 45 32.96 -1.24 -3.31
N PRO A 46 32.59 -1.91 -2.23
CA PRO A 46 31.50 -2.85 -2.26
C PRO A 46 30.24 -2.02 -2.51
N GLY A 47 29.84 -1.94 -3.79
CA GLY A 47 28.49 -1.47 -4.15
C GLY A 47 27.51 -2.38 -3.41
N GLY A 48 26.82 -1.82 -2.42
CA GLY A 48 25.80 -2.54 -1.71
C GLY A 48 24.81 -3.09 -2.74
N ALA A 49 24.72 -4.41 -2.84
CA ALA A 49 23.76 -5.08 -3.69
C ALA A 49 22.37 -4.66 -3.19
N THR A 50 21.70 -3.77 -3.91
CA THR A 50 20.27 -3.53 -3.72
C THR A 50 19.56 -4.78 -4.22
N GLY A 51 19.06 -5.60 -3.28
CA GLY A 51 18.25 -6.74 -3.62
C GLY A 51 16.88 -6.27 -4.09
N GLY A 52 16.67 -6.07 -5.40
CA GLY A 52 15.36 -5.85 -5.97
C GLY A 52 14.78 -7.18 -6.46
N SER A 53 13.50 -7.44 -6.24
CA SER A 53 12.81 -8.54 -6.87
C SER A 53 12.06 -8.07 -8.11
N SER A 54 11.96 -8.96 -9.10
CA SER A 54 11.03 -8.73 -10.22
C SER A 54 9.59 -8.67 -9.70
N PRO A 55 8.68 -7.91 -10.36
CA PRO A 55 7.28 -7.89 -9.99
C PRO A 55 6.69 -9.31 -9.97
N HIS A 56 5.97 -9.64 -8.92
CA HIS A 56 5.26 -10.90 -8.77
C HIS A 56 3.76 -10.65 -8.85
N SER A 57 3.09 -11.29 -9.81
CA SER A 57 1.65 -11.10 -10.05
C SER A 57 0.88 -12.40 -9.80
N TYR A 58 -0.29 -12.26 -9.18
CA TYR A 58 -1.19 -13.39 -8.91
C TYR A 58 -2.66 -12.94 -8.91
N GLU A 59 -3.55 -13.88 -9.18
CA GLU A 59 -5.00 -13.66 -9.17
C GLU A 59 -5.64 -14.27 -7.93
N ILE A 60 -6.65 -13.59 -7.41
CA ILE A 60 -7.38 -13.98 -6.21
C ILE A 60 -8.86 -14.19 -6.55
N SER A 61 -9.32 -15.42 -6.40
CA SER A 61 -10.74 -15.77 -6.55
C SER A 61 -11.49 -15.69 -5.21
N GLY A 62 -12.76 -15.36 -5.28
CA GLY A 62 -13.67 -15.40 -4.11
C GLY A 62 -13.60 -14.20 -3.18
N ALA A 63 -12.67 -13.26 -3.38
CA ALA A 63 -12.62 -12.02 -2.63
C ALA A 63 -13.66 -11.02 -3.18
N LYS A 64 -14.34 -10.32 -2.27
CA LYS A 64 -15.37 -9.29 -2.55
C LYS A 64 -15.01 -7.93 -1.94
N ALA A 65 -14.00 -7.87 -1.08
CA ALA A 65 -13.46 -6.67 -0.44
C ALA A 65 -11.94 -6.74 -0.39
N LEU A 66 -11.28 -5.57 -0.30
CA LEU A 66 -9.83 -5.44 -0.21
C LEU A 66 -9.45 -4.70 1.08
N ASP A 67 -8.49 -5.24 1.83
CA ASP A 67 -7.82 -4.61 2.98
C ASP A 67 -6.30 -4.69 2.77
N VAL A 68 -5.63 -3.54 2.61
CA VAL A 68 -4.18 -3.46 2.43
C VAL A 68 -3.56 -2.71 3.60
N ARG A 69 -2.52 -3.29 4.18
CA ARG A 69 -1.68 -2.67 5.21
C ARG A 69 -0.23 -2.75 4.81
N ASN A 70 0.41 -1.62 4.69
CA ASN A 70 1.78 -1.54 4.22
C ASN A 70 2.58 -0.53 5.06
N GLU A 71 3.75 -0.91 5.51
CA GLU A 71 4.60 0.01 6.28
C GLU A 71 5.29 1.03 5.36
N ASN A 72 5.86 0.58 4.22
CA ASN A 72 6.59 1.48 3.32
C ASN A 72 6.36 1.08 1.86
N GLY A 73 6.08 2.05 1.02
CA GLY A 73 5.87 1.89 -0.42
C GLY A 73 4.49 2.38 -0.85
N SER A 74 4.20 2.30 -2.12
CA SER A 74 2.96 2.79 -2.73
C SER A 74 1.90 1.69 -2.86
N VAL A 75 0.64 2.10 -2.80
CA VAL A 75 -0.51 1.23 -3.10
C VAL A 75 -1.38 1.89 -4.15
N ARG A 76 -1.48 1.26 -5.31
CA ARG A 76 -2.32 1.72 -6.42
C ARG A 76 -3.46 0.74 -6.67
N ILE A 77 -4.68 1.23 -6.55
CA ILE A 77 -5.91 0.47 -6.83
C ILE A 77 -6.49 0.94 -8.17
N THR A 78 -6.72 0.01 -9.07
CA THR A 78 -7.38 0.27 -10.36
C THR A 78 -8.58 -0.64 -10.53
N VAL A 79 -9.55 -0.23 -11.31
CA VAL A 79 -10.72 -1.07 -11.58
C VAL A 79 -10.55 -1.90 -12.86
N GLY A 80 -11.18 -3.06 -12.87
CA GLY A 80 -11.19 -3.93 -14.03
C GLY A 80 -12.25 -5.01 -13.95
N SER A 81 -12.43 -5.75 -15.03
CA SER A 81 -13.30 -6.92 -15.09
C SER A 81 -12.55 -8.18 -14.62
N GLY A 82 -13.28 -9.15 -14.06
CA GLY A 82 -12.72 -10.43 -13.64
C GLY A 82 -12.34 -10.50 -12.16
N PRO A 83 -11.55 -11.51 -11.75
CA PRO A 83 -11.07 -11.67 -10.38
C PRO A 83 -10.13 -10.53 -9.98
N MET A 84 -9.89 -10.37 -8.67
CA MET A 84 -8.87 -9.44 -8.22
C MET A 84 -7.49 -9.92 -8.64
N SER A 85 -6.64 -9.01 -9.14
CA SER A 85 -5.24 -9.32 -9.42
C SER A 85 -4.34 -8.37 -8.63
N VAL A 86 -3.24 -8.92 -8.13
CA VAL A 86 -2.24 -8.22 -7.34
C VAL A 86 -0.89 -8.34 -8.03
N THR A 87 -0.23 -7.21 -8.20
CA THR A 87 1.20 -7.16 -8.56
C THR A 87 1.95 -6.55 -7.40
N GLU A 88 2.93 -7.28 -6.91
CA GLU A 88 3.77 -6.94 -5.77
C GLU A 88 5.20 -6.72 -6.25
N THR A 89 5.79 -5.57 -5.92
CA THR A 89 7.18 -5.25 -6.22
C THR A 89 7.91 -4.91 -4.94
N LEU A 90 9.04 -5.56 -4.71
CA LEU A 90 9.84 -5.40 -3.50
C LEU A 90 11.12 -4.65 -3.84
N GLU A 91 11.48 -3.67 -3.02
CA GLU A 91 12.80 -3.04 -3.06
C GLU A 91 13.42 -3.12 -1.67
N TYR A 92 14.60 -3.76 -1.56
CA TYR A 92 15.22 -4.00 -0.26
C TYR A 92 16.75 -4.05 -0.35
N GLY A 93 17.39 -3.73 0.77
CA GLY A 93 18.84 -3.89 0.94
C GLY A 93 19.19 -5.29 1.44
N ALA A 94 19.82 -5.38 2.62
CA ALA A 94 20.25 -6.65 3.19
C ALA A 94 19.10 -7.53 3.72
N VAL A 95 17.97 -6.92 4.10
CA VAL A 95 16.81 -7.63 4.66
C VAL A 95 15.61 -7.44 3.76
N LYS A 96 15.03 -8.55 3.32
CA LYS A 96 13.83 -8.58 2.49
C LYS A 96 12.59 -8.27 3.34
N PRO A 97 11.65 -7.38 2.90
CA PRO A 97 10.38 -7.20 3.58
C PRO A 97 9.56 -8.48 3.55
N ALA A 98 8.75 -8.68 4.58
CA ALA A 98 7.82 -9.80 4.59
C ALA A 98 6.47 -9.36 4.02
N THR A 99 5.94 -10.15 3.10
CA THR A 99 4.62 -9.94 2.52
C THR A 99 3.72 -11.13 2.82
N ARG A 100 2.44 -10.88 3.04
CA ARG A 100 1.43 -11.91 3.26
C ARG A 100 0.15 -11.54 2.53
N HIS A 101 -0.50 -12.53 1.96
CA HIS A 101 -1.86 -12.38 1.43
C HIS A 101 -2.73 -13.53 1.91
N GLN A 102 -3.97 -13.23 2.25
CA GLN A 102 -4.98 -14.23 2.62
C GLN A 102 -6.38 -13.73 2.30
N VAL A 103 -7.28 -14.65 2.02
CA VAL A 103 -8.72 -14.36 1.88
C VAL A 103 -9.44 -14.88 3.11
N GLU A 104 -10.05 -13.96 3.86
CA GLU A 104 -10.80 -14.30 5.08
C GLU A 104 -12.15 -13.57 5.06
N GLY A 105 -13.25 -14.32 5.24
CA GLY A 105 -14.59 -13.73 5.20
C GLY A 105 -14.93 -13.01 3.89
N GLY A 106 -14.33 -13.41 2.77
CA GLY A 106 -14.50 -12.75 1.48
C GLY A 106 -13.69 -11.45 1.32
N THR A 107 -12.79 -11.12 2.26
CA THR A 107 -11.88 -9.99 2.17
C THR A 107 -10.47 -10.47 1.84
N LEU A 108 -9.88 -9.96 0.76
CA LEU A 108 -8.46 -10.11 0.50
C LEU A 108 -7.69 -9.18 1.43
N ARG A 109 -6.85 -9.74 2.27
CA ARG A 109 -5.91 -8.99 3.11
C ARG A 109 -4.51 -9.09 2.55
N LEU A 110 -3.89 -7.94 2.31
CA LEU A 110 -2.50 -7.80 1.92
C LEU A 110 -1.76 -7.11 3.06
N VAL A 111 -0.64 -7.67 3.47
CA VAL A 111 0.21 -7.09 4.52
C VAL A 111 1.65 -7.05 4.03
N GLY A 112 2.21 -5.84 3.94
CA GLY A 112 3.63 -5.59 3.71
C GLY A 112 4.27 -5.07 5.00
N SER A 113 5.25 -5.77 5.54
CA SER A 113 5.99 -5.33 6.72
C SER A 113 7.39 -4.87 6.37
N GLY A 114 7.95 -4.02 7.23
CA GLY A 114 9.26 -3.43 7.03
C GLY A 114 10.42 -4.39 7.17
N CYS A 115 11.61 -3.88 6.92
CA CYS A 115 12.89 -4.57 6.96
C CYS A 115 13.73 -4.12 8.18
N GLY A 116 13.09 -3.63 9.24
CA GLY A 116 13.79 -3.02 10.37
C GLY A 116 14.59 -1.78 9.92
N ASN A 117 15.87 -1.75 10.25
CA ASN A 117 16.76 -0.63 9.88
C ASN A 117 17.42 -0.78 8.50
N SER A 118 17.15 -1.87 7.77
CA SER A 118 17.71 -2.07 6.42
C SER A 118 17.08 -1.09 5.42
N ARG A 119 17.92 -0.48 4.59
CA ARG A 119 17.49 0.43 3.52
C ARG A 119 18.20 0.07 2.20
N PRO A 120 17.53 0.22 1.04
CA PRO A 120 16.12 0.53 0.87
C PRO A 120 15.21 -0.57 1.44
N CYS A 121 13.94 -0.23 1.72
CA CYS A 121 12.93 -1.18 2.19
C CYS A 121 11.54 -0.67 1.84
N LYS A 122 10.93 -1.20 0.79
CA LYS A 122 9.54 -0.90 0.43
C LYS A 122 8.87 -2.07 -0.28
N VAL A 123 7.56 -2.08 -0.23
CA VAL A 123 6.68 -2.97 -0.97
C VAL A 123 5.69 -2.10 -1.73
N ASP A 124 5.71 -2.17 -3.05
CA ASP A 124 4.74 -1.50 -3.89
C ASP A 124 3.67 -2.51 -4.35
N TYR A 125 2.40 -2.14 -4.16
CA TYR A 125 1.26 -2.94 -4.61
C TYR A 125 0.50 -2.24 -5.73
N VAL A 126 0.24 -2.95 -6.81
CA VAL A 126 -0.77 -2.58 -7.81
C VAL A 126 -1.87 -3.63 -7.74
N VAL A 127 -3.06 -3.21 -7.34
CA VAL A 127 -4.21 -4.11 -7.18
C VAL A 127 -5.32 -3.71 -8.12
N ARG A 128 -5.75 -4.65 -8.94
CA ARG A 128 -6.89 -4.48 -9.83
C ARG A 128 -8.10 -5.17 -9.23
N VAL A 129 -9.19 -4.42 -9.07
CA VAL A 129 -10.41 -4.89 -8.40
C VAL A 129 -11.64 -4.69 -9.27
N PRO A 130 -12.71 -5.49 -9.10
CA PRO A 130 -14.03 -5.16 -9.67
C PRO A 130 -14.49 -3.77 -9.17
N PRO A 131 -15.19 -2.96 -9.99
CA PRO A 131 -15.52 -1.57 -9.64
C PRO A 131 -16.25 -1.37 -8.31
N ALA A 132 -17.18 -2.27 -7.97
CA ALA A 132 -17.99 -2.18 -6.75
C ALA A 132 -17.32 -2.73 -5.48
N THR A 133 -16.05 -3.09 -5.56
CA THR A 133 -15.29 -3.62 -4.42
C THR A 133 -15.12 -2.57 -3.33
N PRO A 134 -15.51 -2.83 -2.07
CA PRO A 134 -15.07 -2.03 -0.94
C PRO A 134 -13.56 -2.13 -0.75
N VAL A 135 -12.90 -0.98 -0.59
CA VAL A 135 -11.45 -0.87 -0.50
C VAL A 135 -11.05 -0.16 0.78
N THR A 136 -10.18 -0.79 1.56
CA THR A 136 -9.51 -0.21 2.73
C THR A 136 -8.01 -0.30 2.53
N VAL A 137 -7.30 0.83 2.61
CA VAL A 137 -5.84 0.88 2.49
C VAL A 137 -5.26 1.71 3.63
N ARG A 138 -4.22 1.18 4.27
CA ARG A 138 -3.42 1.89 5.27
C ARG A 138 -1.94 1.70 4.94
N VAL A 139 -1.25 2.82 4.79
CA VAL A 139 0.19 2.87 4.55
C VAL A 139 0.82 3.77 5.60
N ASP A 140 1.93 3.38 6.20
CA ASP A 140 2.61 4.26 7.15
C ASP A 140 3.42 5.33 6.40
N ASN A 141 4.19 4.93 5.36
CA ASN A 141 4.99 5.84 4.55
C ASN A 141 4.89 5.48 3.07
N GLY A 142 4.23 6.33 2.30
CA GLY A 142 4.08 6.16 0.86
C GLY A 142 2.78 6.75 0.33
N GLU A 143 2.56 6.55 -0.95
CA GLU A 143 1.40 7.08 -1.67
C GLU A 143 0.29 6.03 -1.76
N VAL A 144 -0.95 6.48 -1.67
CA VAL A 144 -2.15 5.66 -1.85
C VAL A 144 -2.99 6.27 -2.96
N GLU A 145 -3.24 5.49 -3.99
CA GLU A 145 -4.06 5.90 -5.13
C GLU A 145 -5.20 4.91 -5.37
N ALA A 146 -6.39 5.42 -5.65
CA ALA A 146 -7.53 4.61 -6.09
C ALA A 146 -8.25 5.29 -7.25
N ASP A 147 -8.42 4.58 -8.36
CA ASP A 147 -9.04 5.10 -9.56
C ASP A 147 -10.29 4.30 -9.95
N GLY A 148 -11.40 5.02 -10.21
CA GLY A 148 -12.65 4.48 -10.75
C GLY A 148 -13.47 3.61 -9.78
N VAL A 149 -13.09 3.50 -8.51
CA VAL A 149 -13.77 2.64 -7.53
C VAL A 149 -15.18 3.16 -7.22
N THR A 150 -16.19 2.27 -7.32
CA THR A 150 -17.59 2.58 -7.01
C THR A 150 -18.07 1.99 -5.68
N GLY A 151 -17.33 1.02 -5.12
CA GLY A 151 -17.49 0.54 -3.75
C GLY A 151 -17.11 1.62 -2.73
N SER A 152 -17.34 1.35 -1.43
CA SER A 152 -16.86 2.25 -0.38
C SER A 152 -15.34 2.30 -0.37
N VAL A 153 -14.79 3.50 -0.13
CA VAL A 153 -13.35 3.76 -0.17
C VAL A 153 -12.90 4.31 1.19
N ASP A 154 -11.88 3.69 1.78
CA ASP A 154 -11.24 4.14 3.02
C ASP A 154 -9.71 4.05 2.86
N LEU A 155 -9.09 5.19 2.51
CA LEU A 155 -7.67 5.30 2.18
C LEU A 155 -6.94 6.12 3.22
N GLY A 156 -5.76 5.67 3.64
CA GLY A 156 -4.97 6.42 4.61
C GLY A 156 -3.48 6.21 4.47
N THR A 157 -2.73 7.28 4.70
CA THR A 157 -1.28 7.23 4.86
C THR A 157 -0.82 8.05 6.07
N GLY A 158 0.23 7.62 6.72
CA GLY A 158 0.89 8.42 7.76
C GLY A 158 1.69 9.58 7.14
N ASN A 159 2.51 9.28 6.14
CA ASN A 159 3.32 10.25 5.43
C ASN A 159 3.27 9.97 3.92
N GLY A 160 2.73 10.90 3.16
CA GLY A 160 2.59 10.81 1.70
C GLY A 160 1.26 11.34 1.19
N GLY A 161 0.98 11.13 -0.08
CA GLY A 161 -0.24 11.53 -0.75
C GLY A 161 -1.34 10.46 -0.67
N VAL A 162 -2.60 10.89 -0.63
CA VAL A 162 -3.77 10.04 -0.83
C VAL A 162 -4.60 10.63 -1.96
N THR A 163 -4.74 9.90 -3.05
CA THR A 163 -5.46 10.33 -4.24
C THR A 163 -6.58 9.35 -4.59
N GLY A 164 -7.80 9.86 -4.65
CA GLY A 164 -8.96 9.16 -5.18
C GLY A 164 -9.42 9.82 -6.47
N SER A 165 -9.32 9.15 -7.60
CA SER A 165 -9.66 9.68 -8.92
C SER A 165 -10.90 9.02 -9.49
N ALA A 166 -11.75 9.81 -10.15
CA ALA A 166 -12.99 9.35 -10.82
C ALA A 166 -13.85 8.43 -9.94
N LEU A 167 -13.91 8.69 -8.63
CA LEU A 167 -14.64 7.85 -7.68
C LEU A 167 -16.15 7.87 -7.95
N GLY A 168 -16.75 6.67 -8.04
CA GLY A 168 -18.21 6.49 -8.03
C GLY A 168 -18.74 6.11 -6.63
N ALA A 169 -17.91 6.14 -5.62
CA ALA A 169 -18.19 5.75 -4.25
C ALA A 169 -19.26 6.65 -3.59
N ARG A 170 -20.26 6.04 -2.97
CA ARG A 170 -21.24 6.78 -2.16
C ARG A 170 -20.63 7.29 -0.85
N ARG A 171 -19.67 6.57 -0.28
CA ARG A 171 -18.91 6.95 0.91
C ARG A 171 -17.44 6.82 0.64
N ALA A 172 -16.70 7.89 0.98
CA ALA A 172 -15.26 7.93 0.86
C ALA A 172 -14.64 8.60 2.09
N SER A 173 -13.59 7.96 2.62
CA SER A 173 -12.74 8.49 3.68
C SER A 173 -11.30 8.48 3.20
N LEU A 174 -10.68 9.65 3.15
CA LEU A 174 -9.28 9.82 2.72
C LEU A 174 -8.53 10.58 3.82
N THR A 175 -7.41 10.03 4.28
CA THR A 175 -6.66 10.62 5.40
C THR A 175 -5.17 10.59 5.14
N SER A 176 -4.49 11.71 5.36
CA SER A 176 -3.03 11.79 5.41
C SER A 176 -2.57 12.45 6.71
N GLY A 177 -1.57 11.89 7.37
CA GLY A 177 -0.91 12.57 8.49
C GLY A 177 -0.13 13.79 8.01
N ASN A 178 0.76 13.58 7.03
CA ASN A 178 1.56 14.63 6.40
C ASN A 178 1.57 14.43 4.89
N GLY A 179 0.90 15.30 4.15
CA GLY A 179 0.84 15.24 2.70
C GLY A 179 -0.47 15.75 2.12
N THR A 180 -0.69 15.47 0.85
CA THR A 180 -1.88 15.94 0.12
C THR A 180 -2.97 14.87 0.14
N VAL A 181 -4.21 15.31 0.31
CA VAL A 181 -5.41 14.49 0.13
C VAL A 181 -6.20 15.07 -1.03
N GLU A 182 -6.41 14.28 -2.07
CA GLU A 182 -7.16 14.66 -3.24
C GLU A 182 -8.26 13.64 -3.53
N ALA A 183 -9.50 14.10 -3.69
CA ALA A 183 -10.63 13.24 -4.02
C ALA A 183 -11.45 13.87 -5.16
N THR A 184 -11.49 13.18 -6.29
CA THR A 184 -12.32 13.57 -7.44
C THR A 184 -13.41 12.53 -7.67
N PHE A 185 -14.65 12.99 -7.77
CA PHE A 185 -15.83 12.12 -7.92
C PHE A 185 -16.44 12.23 -9.30
N ALA A 186 -16.67 11.10 -9.93
CA ALA A 186 -17.43 11.00 -11.19
C ALA A 186 -18.96 11.05 -10.95
N VAL A 187 -19.41 10.68 -9.76
CA VAL A 187 -20.84 10.66 -9.36
C VAL A 187 -20.95 11.38 -8.00
N ALA A 188 -22.02 12.13 -7.81
CA ALA A 188 -22.26 12.88 -6.57
C ALA A 188 -22.28 11.96 -5.34
N PRO A 189 -21.27 12.05 -4.43
CA PRO A 189 -21.19 11.20 -3.25
C PRO A 189 -22.28 11.52 -2.22
N GLN A 190 -22.52 10.59 -1.29
CA GLN A 190 -23.38 10.83 -0.12
C GLN A 190 -22.58 11.36 1.06
N GLU A 191 -21.41 10.80 1.29
CA GLU A 191 -20.58 11.16 2.43
C GLU A 191 -19.10 11.13 2.06
N VAL A 192 -18.43 12.25 2.25
CA VAL A 192 -16.99 12.38 2.04
C VAL A 192 -16.36 12.91 3.31
N THR A 193 -15.30 12.23 3.76
CA THR A 193 -14.41 12.71 4.81
C THR A 193 -13.01 12.77 4.23
N ALA A 194 -12.42 13.95 4.14
CA ALA A 194 -11.07 14.17 3.67
C ALA A 194 -10.28 14.94 4.74
N THR A 195 -9.20 14.35 5.24
CA THR A 195 -8.45 14.90 6.37
C THR A 195 -6.96 14.86 6.12
N ALA A 196 -6.28 15.97 6.36
CA ALA A 196 -4.83 16.02 6.46
C ALA A 196 -4.43 16.59 7.84
N GLY A 197 -3.33 16.12 8.42
CA GLY A 197 -2.71 16.81 9.55
C GLY A 197 -1.98 18.07 9.03
N ASN A 198 -0.96 17.86 8.21
CA ASN A 198 -0.21 18.93 7.55
C ASN A 198 -0.24 18.74 6.04
N GLY A 199 -0.83 19.69 5.30
CA GLY A 199 -0.89 19.64 3.85
C GLY A 199 -2.19 20.17 3.25
N MET A 200 -2.44 19.81 2.01
CA MET A 200 -3.62 20.25 1.27
C MET A 200 -4.70 19.17 1.24
N VAL A 201 -5.96 19.61 1.33
CA VAL A 201 -7.14 18.77 1.10
C VAL A 201 -7.94 19.37 -0.04
N THR A 202 -8.13 18.62 -1.10
CA THR A 202 -8.94 19.01 -2.26
C THR A 202 -10.04 17.97 -2.50
N VAL A 203 -11.28 18.42 -2.52
CA VAL A 203 -12.43 17.59 -2.88
C VAL A 203 -13.12 18.21 -4.09
N THR A 204 -13.18 17.47 -5.19
CA THR A 204 -13.83 17.86 -6.43
C THR A 204 -15.04 16.97 -6.68
N VAL A 205 -16.21 17.56 -6.83
CA VAL A 205 -17.48 16.84 -7.02
C VAL A 205 -18.18 17.28 -8.31
N PRO A 206 -19.04 16.45 -8.90
CA PRO A 206 -19.82 16.84 -10.07
C PRO A 206 -20.73 18.05 -9.78
N PRO A 207 -21.01 18.90 -10.79
CA PRO A 207 -21.92 20.02 -10.65
C PRO A 207 -23.38 19.58 -10.43
N GLY A 208 -24.24 20.53 -10.04
CA GLY A 208 -25.68 20.33 -9.94
C GLY A 208 -26.20 19.70 -8.65
N THR A 209 -25.34 19.49 -7.66
CA THR A 209 -25.73 18.93 -6.36
C THR A 209 -25.29 19.88 -5.22
N ALA A 210 -26.18 20.13 -4.27
CA ALA A 210 -25.86 20.87 -3.05
C ALA A 210 -25.50 19.93 -1.89
N TYR A 211 -24.55 20.35 -1.04
CA TYR A 211 -24.00 19.56 0.06
C TYR A 211 -24.04 20.33 1.39
N ASP A 212 -24.21 19.60 2.53
CA ASP A 212 -23.78 20.06 3.85
C ASP A 212 -22.25 20.03 3.90
N VAL A 213 -21.61 21.20 3.67
CA VAL A 213 -20.14 21.30 3.59
C VAL A 213 -19.56 21.79 4.91
N ARG A 214 -18.65 21.01 5.47
CA ARG A 214 -17.87 21.32 6.67
C ARG A 214 -16.40 21.37 6.33
N ALA A 215 -15.95 22.50 5.80
CA ALA A 215 -14.55 22.73 5.47
C ALA A 215 -13.87 23.52 6.62
N ARG A 216 -12.73 23.04 7.14
CA ARG A 216 -12.01 23.65 8.26
C ARG A 216 -10.50 23.55 8.07
N THR A 217 -9.78 24.59 8.48
CA THR A 217 -8.32 24.58 8.65
C THR A 217 -7.99 25.22 10.00
N GLY A 218 -6.99 24.69 10.68
CA GLY A 218 -6.46 25.35 11.90
C GLY A 218 -5.62 26.56 11.52
N VAL A 219 -4.63 26.38 10.65
CA VAL A 219 -3.80 27.47 10.10
C VAL A 219 -3.76 27.31 8.58
N GLY A 220 -4.18 28.35 7.85
CA GLY A 220 -4.14 28.35 6.39
C GLY A 220 -5.41 28.88 5.73
N MET A 221 -5.70 28.46 4.52
CA MET A 221 -6.80 28.96 3.72
C MET A 221 -7.89 27.93 3.49
N ARG A 222 -9.12 28.40 3.39
CA ARG A 222 -10.28 27.60 3.06
C ARG A 222 -11.00 28.20 1.85
N GLN A 223 -11.28 27.36 0.85
CA GLN A 223 -12.06 27.75 -0.33
C GLN A 223 -13.19 26.73 -0.55
N VAL A 224 -14.41 27.21 -0.68
CA VAL A 224 -15.59 26.37 -0.98
C VAL A 224 -16.32 27.01 -2.16
N SER A 225 -16.39 26.28 -3.27
CA SER A 225 -16.95 26.73 -4.56
C SER A 225 -17.98 25.70 -5.08
N VAL A 226 -18.70 25.03 -4.17
CA VAL A 226 -19.83 24.15 -4.50
C VAL A 226 -21.13 24.73 -3.95
N PRO A 227 -22.30 24.41 -4.51
CA PRO A 227 -23.58 24.74 -3.89
C PRO A 227 -23.67 24.13 -2.49
N THR A 228 -23.98 24.95 -1.48
CA THR A 228 -24.08 24.51 -0.09
C THR A 228 -25.52 24.56 0.41
N ASP A 229 -25.95 23.50 1.09
CA ASP A 229 -27.24 23.41 1.77
C ASP A 229 -27.07 22.62 3.08
N PRO A 230 -27.16 23.29 4.25
CA PRO A 230 -27.04 22.64 5.55
C PRO A 230 -28.10 21.56 5.82
N SER A 231 -29.20 21.56 5.07
CA SER A 231 -30.27 20.55 5.17
C SER A 231 -30.05 19.34 4.26
N SER A 232 -29.02 19.39 3.40
CA SER A 232 -28.70 18.29 2.47
C SER A 232 -28.35 17.01 3.23
N SER A 233 -28.89 15.88 2.75
CA SER A 233 -28.49 14.55 3.23
C SER A 233 -27.10 14.13 2.73
N ARG A 234 -26.51 14.91 1.81
CA ARG A 234 -25.16 14.69 1.29
C ARG A 234 -24.18 15.57 2.03
N ARG A 235 -23.12 14.96 2.56
CA ARG A 235 -22.15 15.66 3.41
C ARG A 235 -20.74 15.58 2.89
N ILE A 236 -20.04 16.72 2.95
CA ILE A 236 -18.60 16.79 2.71
C ILE A 236 -17.95 17.38 3.96
N THR A 237 -17.06 16.62 4.60
CA THR A 237 -16.19 17.07 5.67
C THR A 237 -14.76 17.09 5.16
N ALA A 238 -14.17 18.29 5.07
CA ALA A 238 -12.81 18.46 4.58
C ALA A 238 -12.02 19.27 5.63
N THR A 239 -10.95 18.70 6.20
CA THR A 239 -10.22 19.32 7.31
C THR A 239 -8.72 19.19 7.16
N THR A 240 -7.98 20.22 7.57
CA THR A 240 -6.53 20.15 7.79
C THR A 240 -6.17 20.93 9.05
N GLU A 241 -5.13 20.51 9.76
CA GLU A 241 -4.61 21.30 10.87
C GLU A 241 -3.80 22.49 10.35
N ASN A 242 -2.88 22.22 9.41
CA ASN A 242 -2.04 23.26 8.79
C ASN A 242 -2.03 23.07 7.27
N GLY A 243 -2.56 24.06 6.54
CA GLY A 243 -2.57 24.01 5.08
C GLY A 243 -3.85 24.58 4.46
N MET A 244 -4.19 24.09 3.28
CA MET A 244 -5.32 24.59 2.51
C MET A 244 -6.41 23.53 2.35
N VAL A 245 -7.67 23.93 2.48
CA VAL A 245 -8.84 23.10 2.18
C VAL A 245 -9.57 23.73 1.00
N THR A 246 -9.78 22.93 -0.05
CA THR A 246 -10.55 23.31 -1.24
C THR A 246 -11.69 22.31 -1.46
N VAL A 247 -12.92 22.80 -1.61
CA VAL A 247 -14.07 22.01 -2.05
C VAL A 247 -14.67 22.70 -3.27
N GLN A 248 -14.65 22.02 -4.41
CA GLN A 248 -15.00 22.62 -5.69
C GLN A 248 -15.81 21.68 -6.59
N THR A 249 -16.44 22.23 -7.62
CA THR A 249 -16.99 21.46 -8.75
C THR A 249 -15.95 21.27 -9.83
N GLY A 250 -15.93 20.09 -10.46
CA GLY A 250 -15.10 19.75 -11.62
C GLY A 250 -15.84 19.90 -12.93
#